data_dcd2dcf164d5a0740d5bc790b47d8988
#
_entry.id   dcd2dcf164d5a0740d5bc790b47d8988
#
_cell.length_a   1.000
_cell.length_b   1.000
_cell.length_c   1.000
_cell.angle_alpha   90.00
_cell.angle_beta   90.00
_cell.angle_gamma   90.00
#
_symmetry.space_group_name_H-M   'P 1'
#
loop_
_entity.id
_entity.type
_entity.pdbx_description
1 polymer ?
#
loop_
_entity_poly.entity_id
_entity_poly.type
_entity_poly.pdbx_seq_one_letter_code
_entity_poly.pdbx_strand_id
1 'polypeptide(L)'
;MSSKQQAPGRNVVVIGTQWGDEGKGKVVDWLTNHAQAVVRFQGGHNAGHTLIIGDKKTILRLIPSGIMHKNVICYIGNGVVLSPEALFKEIGELEAAGLDVQSRLKISEATTLILPYHVAIDHAREKKRGDAKIGTTGRGIGPAYEDKVARRALRVQDLFYPEKFAAQLRENLEYHNFMLTNYYGAESVDFQKTLEEAMSYAERLKPMVVDVSSALYAAEQAGQNLLFEGAQGTLLDIDHGTYPYVTSSNCVAGNAAAGSGVGPDSLQYILGITKAYCTRVGAGPFPSELYDFDNPAKQDQVGIRLAEVGKEFGSVTGRPRRTGWLDAAALKRSIQINGLSGLCITKLDVLDGFETIRLCVGYQLDGQQLDVLPRGAEAVARCEPIYEDFPGWKGTTFGIREWDKLPIEAQKFLRRIEEVAGKPIAMVSTGPERDETILLQHPFKG
;
A
#
# COMPACT_ATOMS: atom_id res chain seq x y z
N MET A 1 29.85 17.87 31.73
CA MET A 1 29.26 16.54 31.48
C MET A 1 29.00 16.47 30.00
N SER A 2 29.79 15.71 29.26
CA SER A 2 29.64 15.54 27.80
C SER A 2 28.35 14.73 27.57
N SER A 3 27.31 15.37 27.03
CA SER A 3 26.15 14.65 26.51
C SER A 3 26.67 13.71 25.41
N LYS A 4 26.63 12.41 25.65
CA LYS A 4 26.80 11.43 24.56
C LYS A 4 25.71 11.78 23.54
N GLN A 5 26.09 12.42 22.45
CA GLN A 5 25.22 12.57 21.30
C GLN A 5 24.82 11.16 20.87
N GLN A 6 23.56 10.83 21.09
CA GLN A 6 22.98 9.60 20.58
C GLN A 6 23.12 9.64 19.08
N ALA A 7 23.57 8.55 18.46
CA ALA A 7 23.65 8.50 17.00
C ALA A 7 22.28 8.85 16.43
N PRO A 8 22.23 9.66 15.35
CA PRO A 8 20.95 10.02 14.73
C PRO A 8 20.19 8.77 14.35
N GLY A 9 18.89 8.76 14.62
CA GLY A 9 17.99 7.72 14.14
C GLY A 9 18.02 7.63 12.62
N ARG A 10 17.65 6.49 12.08
CA ARG A 10 17.51 6.29 10.64
C ARG A 10 16.06 6.00 10.30
N ASN A 11 15.51 6.74 9.35
CA ASN A 11 14.14 6.53 8.88
C ASN A 11 14.11 5.56 7.70
N VAL A 12 13.10 4.71 7.68
CA VAL A 12 12.87 3.71 6.62
C VAL A 12 11.49 3.93 6.02
N VAL A 13 11.43 4.02 4.70
CA VAL A 13 10.18 4.07 3.94
C VAL A 13 9.95 2.70 3.28
N VAL A 14 8.81 2.08 3.53
CA VAL A 14 8.40 0.82 2.91
C VAL A 14 7.31 1.08 1.89
N ILE A 15 7.57 0.75 0.63
CA ILE A 15 6.61 0.89 -0.47
C ILE A 15 6.47 -0.41 -1.28
N GLY A 16 5.34 -0.60 -1.93
CA GLY A 16 5.16 -1.64 -2.94
C GLY A 16 5.72 -1.21 -4.29
N THR A 17 6.39 -2.11 -4.98
CA THR A 17 6.99 -1.82 -6.30
C THR A 17 6.11 -2.22 -7.48
N GLN A 18 5.05 -2.97 -7.25
CA GLN A 18 4.15 -3.54 -8.25
C GLN A 18 2.74 -2.92 -8.16
N TRP A 19 1.68 -3.71 -8.38
CA TRP A 19 0.28 -3.28 -8.28
C TRP A 19 -0.35 -3.55 -6.92
N GLY A 20 0.42 -3.43 -5.84
CA GLY A 20 -0.05 -3.74 -4.48
C GLY A 20 0.00 -5.23 -4.15
N ASP A 21 -0.41 -5.56 -2.93
CA ASP A 21 -0.46 -6.95 -2.41
C ASP A 21 0.90 -7.68 -2.40
N GLU A 22 2.02 -6.93 -2.36
CA GLU A 22 3.38 -7.48 -2.34
C GLU A 22 3.76 -8.12 -1.01
N GLY A 23 2.90 -8.10 0.01
CA GLY A 23 3.21 -8.64 1.33
C GLY A 23 3.90 -7.65 2.28
N LYS A 24 3.67 -6.35 2.08
CA LYS A 24 4.24 -5.27 2.90
C LYS A 24 4.01 -5.43 4.39
N GLY A 25 2.82 -5.89 4.80
CA GLY A 25 2.45 -5.99 6.22
C GLY A 25 3.44 -6.80 7.06
N LYS A 26 3.84 -7.99 6.59
CA LYS A 26 4.84 -8.83 7.28
C LYS A 26 6.18 -8.09 7.44
N VAL A 27 6.65 -7.42 6.39
CA VAL A 27 7.95 -6.72 6.39
C VAL A 27 7.91 -5.50 7.31
N VAL A 28 6.82 -4.73 7.28
CA VAL A 28 6.61 -3.60 8.21
C VAL A 28 6.58 -4.10 9.65
N ASP A 29 5.85 -5.19 9.92
CA ASP A 29 5.79 -5.78 11.26
C ASP A 29 7.18 -6.23 11.75
N TRP A 30 7.98 -6.88 10.88
CA TRP A 30 9.36 -7.25 11.21
C TRP A 30 10.24 -6.03 11.50
N LEU A 31 10.18 -4.99 10.65
CA LEU A 31 10.95 -3.75 10.81
C LEU A 31 10.53 -2.95 12.04
N THR A 32 9.28 -3.06 12.45
CA THR A 32 8.74 -2.33 13.62
C THR A 32 9.48 -2.66 14.92
N ASN A 33 10.12 -3.84 15.04
CA ASN A 33 10.98 -4.16 16.18
C ASN A 33 12.17 -3.19 16.34
N HIS A 34 12.49 -2.43 15.30
CA HIS A 34 13.62 -1.48 15.26
C HIS A 34 13.17 -0.02 15.16
N ALA A 35 11.86 0.24 15.22
CA ALA A 35 11.28 1.58 15.11
C ALA A 35 10.57 1.99 16.41
N GLN A 36 10.57 3.27 16.72
CA GLN A 36 9.80 3.86 17.82
C GLN A 36 8.45 4.38 17.33
N ALA A 37 8.31 4.62 16.03
CA ALA A 37 7.05 5.05 15.45
C ALA A 37 6.81 4.43 14.06
N VAL A 38 5.53 4.20 13.72
CA VAL A 38 5.08 3.79 12.39
C VAL A 38 4.08 4.79 11.85
N VAL A 39 4.27 5.25 10.62
CA VAL A 39 3.53 6.36 10.01
C VAL A 39 2.86 5.90 8.72
N ARG A 40 1.51 5.96 8.66
CA ARG A 40 0.74 5.86 7.42
C ARG A 40 0.65 7.24 6.78
N PHE A 41 1.03 7.36 5.52
CA PHE A 41 1.13 8.66 4.85
C PHE A 41 0.20 8.81 3.64
N GLN A 42 -0.52 7.76 3.21
CA GLN A 42 -1.46 7.83 2.09
C GLN A 42 -2.47 6.67 2.11
N GLY A 43 -3.45 6.73 1.19
CA GLY A 43 -4.53 5.77 1.09
C GLY A 43 -5.59 6.00 2.16
N GLY A 44 -6.33 4.98 2.46
CA GLY A 44 -7.37 4.97 3.49
C GLY A 44 -7.64 3.52 3.93
N HIS A 45 -8.86 3.24 4.33
CA HIS A 45 -9.27 1.89 4.73
C HIS A 45 -9.50 0.91 3.55
N ASN A 46 -9.10 1.30 2.33
CA ASN A 46 -8.99 0.42 1.16
C ASN A 46 -7.74 -0.48 1.19
N ALA A 47 -6.77 -0.20 2.05
CA ALA A 47 -5.65 -1.10 2.29
C ALA A 47 -6.06 -2.32 3.12
N GLY A 48 -5.27 -3.40 3.04
CA GLY A 48 -5.45 -4.61 3.84
C GLY A 48 -4.08 -5.21 4.14
N HIS A 49 -3.50 -4.86 5.28
CA HIS A 49 -2.21 -5.39 5.73
C HIS A 49 -2.47 -6.60 6.64
N THR A 50 -2.27 -7.78 6.09
CA THR A 50 -2.42 -9.03 6.84
C THR A 50 -1.15 -9.29 7.64
N LEU A 51 -1.31 -9.50 8.94
CA LEU A 51 -0.26 -9.90 9.87
C LEU A 51 -0.61 -11.27 10.44
N ILE A 52 0.38 -12.14 10.52
CA ILE A 52 0.28 -13.45 11.16
C ILE A 52 1.28 -13.46 12.30
N ILE A 53 0.77 -13.56 13.53
CA ILE A 53 1.58 -13.60 14.76
C ILE A 53 1.18 -14.86 15.53
N GLY A 54 1.98 -15.89 15.47
CA GLY A 54 1.60 -17.24 15.89
C GLY A 54 0.36 -17.69 15.12
N ASP A 55 -0.63 -18.24 15.81
CA ASP A 55 -1.87 -18.72 15.19
C ASP A 55 -2.90 -17.61 14.88
N LYS A 56 -2.61 -16.37 15.24
CA LYS A 56 -3.57 -15.26 15.11
C LYS A 56 -3.32 -14.45 13.84
N LYS A 57 -4.31 -14.45 12.95
CA LYS A 57 -4.36 -13.58 11.77
C LYS A 57 -5.09 -12.28 12.09
N THR A 58 -4.44 -11.14 11.86
CA THR A 58 -5.02 -9.79 12.00
C THR A 58 -4.92 -9.05 10.67
N ILE A 59 -5.98 -8.36 10.26
CA ILE A 59 -5.99 -7.55 9.04
C ILE A 59 -6.19 -6.10 9.45
N LEU A 60 -5.15 -5.30 9.26
CA LEU A 60 -5.18 -3.85 9.48
C LEU A 60 -5.53 -3.14 8.18
N ARG A 61 -6.39 -2.12 8.28
CA ARG A 61 -6.89 -1.37 7.11
C ARG A 61 -6.41 0.07 7.12
N LEU A 62 -6.64 0.77 8.22
CA LEU A 62 -6.34 2.19 8.39
C LEU A 62 -5.23 2.42 9.42
N ILE A 63 -5.27 1.68 10.51
CA ILE A 63 -4.31 1.79 11.61
C ILE A 63 -2.95 1.23 11.17
N PRO A 64 -1.83 1.95 11.45
CA PRO A 64 -0.49 1.47 11.12
C PRO A 64 -0.15 0.13 11.79
N SER A 65 0.63 -0.72 11.09
CA SER A 65 0.98 -2.07 11.57
C SER A 65 1.76 -2.07 12.89
N GLY A 66 2.42 -0.95 13.22
CA GLY A 66 3.11 -0.75 14.49
C GLY A 66 2.24 -0.89 15.74
N ILE A 67 0.91 -0.81 15.61
CA ILE A 67 -0.03 -0.95 16.72
C ILE A 67 0.07 -2.31 17.42
N MET A 68 0.53 -3.33 16.71
CA MET A 68 0.75 -4.68 17.26
C MET A 68 1.93 -4.74 18.25
N HIS A 69 2.78 -3.71 18.30
CA HIS A 69 3.95 -3.62 19.17
C HIS A 69 3.70 -2.63 20.32
N LYS A 70 3.82 -3.07 21.56
CA LYS A 70 3.38 -2.31 22.76
C LYS A 70 3.99 -0.92 22.94
N ASN A 71 5.24 -0.72 22.51
CA ASN A 71 5.99 0.51 22.78
C ASN A 71 6.14 1.40 21.53
N VAL A 72 5.33 1.17 20.49
CA VAL A 72 5.41 1.89 19.24
C VAL A 72 4.24 2.86 19.13
N ILE A 73 4.54 4.10 18.76
CA ILE A 73 3.53 5.12 18.47
C ILE A 73 3.13 5.00 16.98
N CYS A 74 1.85 5.05 16.72
CA CYS A 74 1.30 4.95 15.37
C CYS A 74 0.74 6.29 14.93
N TYR A 75 1.17 6.78 13.77
CA TYR A 75 0.71 8.04 13.22
C TYR A 75 -0.09 7.83 11.91
N ILE A 76 -1.22 8.52 11.82
CA ILE A 76 -1.97 8.70 10.56
C ILE A 76 -1.70 10.11 10.08
N GLY A 77 -0.95 10.24 8.98
CA GLY A 77 -0.54 11.51 8.39
C GLY A 77 -1.64 12.19 7.58
N ASN A 78 -1.43 13.45 7.27
CA ASN A 78 -2.33 14.31 6.49
C ASN A 78 -2.60 13.82 5.06
N GLY A 79 -1.76 12.91 4.53
CA GLY A 79 -1.96 12.32 3.21
C GLY A 79 -3.01 11.20 3.18
N VAL A 80 -3.43 10.69 4.32
CA VAL A 80 -4.48 9.67 4.45
C VAL A 80 -5.86 10.31 4.30
N VAL A 81 -6.83 9.56 3.76
CA VAL A 81 -8.26 9.89 3.85
C VAL A 81 -8.92 8.94 4.86
N LEU A 82 -9.61 9.50 5.84
CA LEU A 82 -10.03 8.82 7.05
C LEU A 82 -11.55 8.73 7.16
N SER A 83 -12.09 7.51 7.20
CA SER A 83 -13.47 7.25 7.62
C SER A 83 -13.50 7.07 9.14
N PRO A 84 -14.17 7.94 9.92
CA PRO A 84 -14.29 7.77 11.37
C PRO A 84 -14.97 6.46 11.75
N GLU A 85 -16.03 6.07 11.04
CA GLU A 85 -16.73 4.80 11.24
C GLU A 85 -15.77 3.60 11.11
N ALA A 86 -15.02 3.54 10.00
CA ALA A 86 -14.07 2.46 9.76
C ALA A 86 -12.94 2.45 10.79
N LEU A 87 -12.46 3.62 11.20
CA LEU A 87 -11.43 3.75 12.23
C LEU A 87 -11.89 3.18 13.56
N PHE A 88 -13.05 3.63 14.07
CA PHE A 88 -13.54 3.18 15.37
C PHE A 88 -13.99 1.71 15.38
N LYS A 89 -14.43 1.18 14.24
CA LYS A 89 -14.64 -0.25 14.09
C LYS A 89 -13.33 -1.01 14.24
N GLU A 90 -12.27 -0.58 13.56
CA GLU A 90 -10.95 -1.22 13.64
C GLU A 90 -10.33 -1.08 15.03
N ILE A 91 -10.45 0.08 15.70
CA ILE A 91 -10.06 0.28 17.10
C ILE A 91 -10.77 -0.74 18.00
N GLY A 92 -12.10 -0.87 17.89
CA GLY A 92 -12.88 -1.80 18.70
C GLY A 92 -12.47 -3.26 18.50
N GLU A 93 -12.19 -3.68 17.25
CA GLU A 93 -11.71 -5.03 16.95
C GLU A 93 -10.34 -5.30 17.61
N LEU A 94 -9.43 -4.33 17.60
CA LEU A 94 -8.10 -4.45 18.19
C LEU A 94 -8.12 -4.39 19.74
N GLU A 95 -8.91 -3.51 20.31
CA GLU A 95 -9.06 -3.39 21.78
C GLU A 95 -9.74 -4.63 22.36
N ALA A 96 -10.75 -5.19 21.68
CA ALA A 96 -11.34 -6.48 22.03
C ALA A 96 -10.32 -7.64 21.97
N ALA A 97 -9.27 -7.48 21.17
CA ALA A 97 -8.14 -8.41 21.12
C ALA A 97 -7.05 -8.15 22.20
N GLY A 98 -7.28 -7.17 23.08
CA GLY A 98 -6.39 -6.83 24.20
C GLY A 98 -5.27 -5.84 23.87
N LEU A 99 -5.38 -5.12 22.75
CA LEU A 99 -4.39 -4.11 22.36
C LEU A 99 -4.79 -2.73 22.90
N ASP A 100 -3.84 -2.00 23.45
CA ASP A 100 -4.00 -0.58 23.76
C ASP A 100 -3.81 0.24 22.49
N VAL A 101 -4.90 0.73 21.89
CA VAL A 101 -4.86 1.44 20.60
C VAL A 101 -4.90 2.95 20.81
N GLN A 102 -5.89 3.46 21.54
CA GLN A 102 -6.18 4.89 21.60
C GLN A 102 -5.06 5.72 22.24
N SER A 103 -4.32 5.19 23.20
CA SER A 103 -3.19 5.90 23.83
C SER A 103 -2.02 6.10 22.86
N ARG A 104 -1.84 5.18 21.92
CA ARG A 104 -0.70 5.10 20.99
C ARG A 104 -1.00 5.54 19.57
N LEU A 105 -2.27 5.69 19.21
CA LEU A 105 -2.67 6.19 17.90
C LEU A 105 -2.74 7.72 17.90
N LYS A 106 -2.04 8.34 16.94
CA LYS A 106 -2.03 9.78 16.72
C LYS A 106 -2.46 10.10 15.30
N ILE A 107 -3.32 11.09 15.13
CA ILE A 107 -3.96 11.41 13.86
C ILE A 107 -3.69 12.89 13.54
N SER A 108 -3.24 13.15 12.33
CA SER A 108 -3.04 14.53 11.88
C SER A 108 -4.38 15.28 11.84
N GLU A 109 -4.40 16.45 12.44
CA GLU A 109 -5.53 17.40 12.38
C GLU A 109 -5.94 17.74 10.94
N ALA A 110 -4.97 17.70 10.01
CA ALA A 110 -5.16 18.02 8.59
C ALA A 110 -5.63 16.82 7.75
N THR A 111 -5.88 15.64 8.34
CA THR A 111 -6.37 14.46 7.62
C THR A 111 -7.78 14.70 7.09
N THR A 112 -7.98 14.40 5.81
CA THR A 112 -9.30 14.53 5.13
C THR A 112 -10.27 13.47 5.60
N LEU A 113 -11.51 13.85 5.91
CA LEU A 113 -12.57 12.93 6.27
C LEU A 113 -13.22 12.30 5.04
N ILE A 114 -13.52 11.00 5.13
CA ILE A 114 -14.47 10.33 4.25
C ILE A 114 -15.84 10.38 4.91
N LEU A 115 -16.80 10.97 4.23
CA LEU A 115 -18.17 11.13 4.70
C LEU A 115 -19.14 10.34 3.81
N PRO A 116 -20.40 10.09 4.23
CA PRO A 116 -21.34 9.25 3.49
C PRO A 116 -21.52 9.61 2.01
N TYR A 117 -21.49 10.88 1.66
CA TYR A 117 -21.62 11.31 0.26
C TYR A 117 -20.44 10.89 -0.62
N HIS A 118 -19.24 10.76 -0.09
CA HIS A 118 -18.10 10.22 -0.83
C HIS A 118 -18.33 8.75 -1.22
N VAL A 119 -18.88 7.96 -0.31
CA VAL A 119 -19.22 6.56 -0.56
C VAL A 119 -20.35 6.46 -1.60
N ALA A 120 -21.40 7.30 -1.46
CA ALA A 120 -22.51 7.34 -2.40
C ALA A 120 -22.05 7.70 -3.82
N ILE A 121 -21.17 8.70 -3.97
CA ILE A 121 -20.58 9.10 -5.27
C ILE A 121 -19.72 7.99 -5.86
N ASP A 122 -18.91 7.30 -5.06
CA ASP A 122 -18.05 6.19 -5.52
C ASP A 122 -18.90 5.07 -6.13
N HIS A 123 -19.94 4.64 -5.43
CA HIS A 123 -20.88 3.63 -5.92
C HIS A 123 -21.66 4.09 -7.17
N ALA A 124 -22.17 5.31 -7.17
CA ALA A 124 -22.93 5.85 -8.28
C ALA A 124 -22.07 5.98 -9.56
N ARG A 125 -20.81 6.38 -9.41
CA ARG A 125 -19.82 6.50 -10.48
C ARG A 125 -19.49 5.15 -11.12
N GLU A 126 -19.20 4.15 -10.31
CA GLU A 126 -18.92 2.78 -10.79
C GLU A 126 -20.14 2.16 -11.49
N LYS A 127 -21.34 2.35 -10.92
CA LYS A 127 -22.59 1.88 -11.52
C LYS A 127 -22.84 2.51 -12.89
N LYS A 128 -22.61 3.82 -13.03
CA LYS A 128 -22.82 4.53 -14.30
C LYS A 128 -21.80 4.12 -15.38
N ARG A 129 -20.58 3.75 -15.00
CA ARG A 129 -19.55 3.27 -15.92
C ARG A 129 -19.83 1.88 -16.50
N GLY A 130 -20.63 1.05 -15.82
CA GLY A 130 -20.94 -0.30 -16.29
C GLY A 130 -19.69 -1.15 -16.53
N ASP A 131 -19.51 -1.63 -17.77
CA ASP A 131 -18.34 -2.45 -18.14
C ASP A 131 -17.02 -1.66 -18.17
N ALA A 132 -17.07 -0.34 -18.29
CA ALA A 132 -15.89 0.54 -18.22
C ALA A 132 -15.51 0.93 -16.77
N LYS A 133 -16.04 0.24 -15.77
CA LYS A 133 -15.71 0.48 -14.36
C LYS A 133 -14.22 0.30 -14.08
N ILE A 134 -13.67 1.10 -13.19
CA ILE A 134 -12.28 0.98 -12.72
C ILE A 134 -12.12 -0.23 -11.79
N GLY A 135 -13.18 -0.59 -11.07
CA GLY A 135 -13.18 -1.65 -10.06
C GLY A 135 -12.75 -1.13 -8.69
N THR A 136 -13.24 0.04 -8.29
CA THR A 136 -12.95 0.63 -6.97
C THR A 136 -13.42 -0.26 -5.83
N THR A 137 -12.98 0.05 -4.61
CA THR A 137 -13.43 -0.66 -3.41
C THR A 137 -14.80 -0.18 -2.91
N GLY A 138 -15.38 0.87 -3.51
CA GLY A 138 -16.67 1.46 -3.11
C GLY A 138 -16.63 2.16 -1.76
N ARG A 139 -15.46 2.61 -1.29
CA ARG A 139 -15.25 3.16 0.06
C ARG A 139 -15.12 4.68 0.09
N GLY A 140 -15.39 5.34 -1.01
CA GLY A 140 -15.32 6.80 -1.10
C GLY A 140 -13.91 7.39 -1.12
N ILE A 141 -12.88 6.56 -1.33
CA ILE A 141 -11.48 7.01 -1.32
C ILE A 141 -11.22 8.05 -2.41
N GLY A 142 -11.59 7.74 -3.66
CA GLY A 142 -11.41 8.64 -4.80
C GLY A 142 -12.13 9.98 -4.62
N PRO A 143 -13.44 9.98 -4.35
CA PRO A 143 -14.19 11.21 -4.08
C PRO A 143 -13.63 12.07 -2.93
N ALA A 144 -13.10 11.46 -1.87
CA ALA A 144 -12.48 12.19 -0.77
C ALA A 144 -11.16 12.89 -1.20
N TYR A 145 -10.32 12.22 -2.01
CA TYR A 145 -9.15 12.86 -2.62
C TYR A 145 -9.52 13.96 -3.62
N GLU A 146 -10.58 13.76 -4.40
CA GLU A 146 -11.12 14.79 -5.31
C GLU A 146 -11.52 16.04 -4.55
N ASP A 147 -12.26 15.90 -3.45
CA ASP A 147 -12.64 17.02 -2.59
C ASP A 147 -11.44 17.70 -1.94
N LYS A 148 -10.43 16.92 -1.51
CA LYS A 148 -9.18 17.47 -0.99
C LYS A 148 -8.49 18.41 -1.98
N VAL A 149 -8.31 17.95 -3.23
CA VAL A 149 -7.66 18.73 -4.29
C VAL A 149 -8.52 19.92 -4.72
N ALA A 150 -9.84 19.76 -4.74
CA ALA A 150 -10.80 20.84 -4.99
C ALA A 150 -10.89 21.87 -3.84
N ARG A 151 -10.25 21.61 -2.70
CA ARG A 151 -10.22 22.49 -1.51
C ARG A 151 -11.58 22.67 -0.84
N ARG A 152 -12.47 21.68 -0.96
CA ARG A 152 -13.78 21.63 -0.28
C ARG A 152 -13.86 20.51 0.77
N ALA A 153 -12.79 19.71 0.93
CA ALA A 153 -12.76 18.64 1.91
C ALA A 153 -12.92 19.15 3.34
N LEU A 154 -13.70 18.43 4.13
CA LEU A 154 -13.72 18.55 5.56
C LEU A 154 -12.60 17.72 6.17
N ARG A 155 -11.87 18.27 7.13
CA ARG A 155 -10.72 17.68 7.80
C ARG A 155 -11.07 17.31 9.23
N VAL A 156 -10.25 16.48 9.86
CA VAL A 156 -10.42 16.05 11.26
C VAL A 156 -10.53 17.27 12.19
N GLN A 157 -9.70 18.30 12.03
CA GLN A 157 -9.75 19.52 12.86
C GLN A 157 -11.09 20.27 12.75
N ASP A 158 -11.77 20.19 11.60
CA ASP A 158 -13.01 20.92 11.40
C ASP A 158 -14.16 20.40 12.29
N LEU A 159 -14.07 19.13 12.72
CA LEU A 159 -15.01 18.54 13.70
C LEU A 159 -15.06 19.31 15.03
N PHE A 160 -14.00 20.04 15.38
CA PHE A 160 -13.91 20.80 16.62
C PHE A 160 -14.51 22.21 16.51
N TYR A 161 -15.06 22.55 15.34
CA TYR A 161 -15.78 23.80 15.06
C TYR A 161 -17.17 23.50 14.46
N PRO A 162 -18.14 23.05 15.28
CA PRO A 162 -19.42 22.47 14.80
C PRO A 162 -20.20 23.35 13.85
N GLU A 163 -20.27 24.66 14.11
CA GLU A 163 -21.01 25.60 13.25
C GLU A 163 -20.36 25.74 11.87
N LYS A 164 -19.03 25.87 11.83
CA LYS A 164 -18.26 25.95 10.59
C LYS A 164 -18.34 24.62 9.83
N PHE A 165 -18.24 23.49 10.52
CA PHE A 165 -18.38 22.17 9.93
C PHE A 165 -19.75 21.98 9.30
N ALA A 166 -20.84 22.35 10.01
CA ALA A 166 -22.20 22.26 9.49
C ALA A 166 -22.43 23.12 8.24
N ALA A 167 -21.90 24.36 8.23
CA ALA A 167 -21.99 25.23 7.08
C ALA A 167 -21.27 24.67 5.86
N GLN A 168 -20.05 24.21 6.01
CA GLN A 168 -19.26 23.60 4.93
C GLN A 168 -19.88 22.28 4.45
N LEU A 169 -20.39 21.45 5.35
CA LEU A 169 -21.08 20.21 5.01
C LEU A 169 -22.33 20.49 4.17
N ARG A 170 -23.09 21.53 4.49
CA ARG A 170 -24.28 21.93 3.73
C ARG A 170 -23.92 22.29 2.30
N GLU A 171 -22.90 23.11 2.11
CA GLU A 171 -22.40 23.51 0.79
C GLU A 171 -21.92 22.28 -0.02
N ASN A 172 -21.16 21.39 0.62
CA ASN A 172 -20.69 20.15 -0.03
C ASN A 172 -21.85 19.24 -0.44
N LEU A 173 -22.85 19.09 0.43
CA LEU A 173 -24.01 18.24 0.13
C LEU A 173 -24.91 18.84 -0.95
N GLU A 174 -25.04 20.16 -1.03
CA GLU A 174 -25.74 20.79 -2.14
C GLU A 174 -25.10 20.40 -3.48
N TYR A 175 -23.79 20.52 -3.59
CA TYR A 175 -23.04 20.13 -4.78
C TYR A 175 -23.14 18.61 -5.07
N HIS A 176 -22.82 17.77 -4.08
CA HIS A 176 -22.76 16.32 -4.29
C HIS A 176 -24.14 15.69 -4.49
N ASN A 177 -25.17 16.17 -3.81
CA ASN A 177 -26.55 15.72 -4.02
C ASN A 177 -27.07 16.11 -5.40
N PHE A 178 -26.71 17.31 -5.90
CA PHE A 178 -27.01 17.66 -7.28
C PHE A 178 -26.43 16.64 -8.27
N MET A 179 -25.16 16.27 -8.08
CA MET A 179 -24.51 15.25 -8.92
C MET A 179 -25.16 13.86 -8.76
N LEU A 180 -25.46 13.45 -7.53
CA LEU A 180 -26.10 12.15 -7.26
C LEU A 180 -27.45 12.06 -7.95
N THR A 181 -28.32 13.05 -7.77
CA THR A 181 -29.70 13.00 -8.27
C THR A 181 -29.80 13.29 -9.77
N ASN A 182 -29.15 14.37 -10.25
CA ASN A 182 -29.36 14.83 -11.63
C ASN A 182 -28.43 14.17 -12.64
N TYR A 183 -27.21 13.78 -12.24
CA TYR A 183 -26.26 13.19 -13.18
C TYR A 183 -26.18 11.66 -13.07
N TYR A 184 -26.20 11.13 -11.83
CA TYR A 184 -26.08 9.69 -11.61
C TYR A 184 -27.42 8.99 -11.47
N GLY A 185 -28.53 9.70 -11.21
CA GLY A 185 -29.85 9.10 -10.93
C GLY A 185 -29.83 8.27 -9.65
N ALA A 186 -29.07 8.69 -8.65
CA ALA A 186 -28.92 8.06 -7.35
C ALA A 186 -29.65 8.88 -6.27
N GLU A 187 -29.82 8.28 -5.10
CA GLU A 187 -30.46 8.95 -3.96
C GLU A 187 -29.52 10.02 -3.37
N SER A 188 -30.15 11.09 -2.86
CA SER A 188 -29.43 12.13 -2.11
C SER A 188 -29.03 11.64 -0.73
N VAL A 189 -27.95 12.24 -0.18
CA VAL A 189 -27.48 12.00 1.18
C VAL A 189 -28.07 13.05 2.12
N ASP A 190 -28.62 12.59 3.23
CA ASP A 190 -29.28 13.45 4.22
C ASP A 190 -28.25 14.26 5.02
N PHE A 191 -28.49 15.58 5.10
CA PHE A 191 -27.62 16.50 5.82
C PHE A 191 -27.61 16.26 7.33
N GLN A 192 -28.79 16.16 7.93
CA GLN A 192 -28.91 16.08 9.39
C GLN A 192 -28.28 14.80 9.92
N LYS A 193 -28.57 13.68 9.29
CA LYS A 193 -27.99 12.36 9.59
C LYS A 193 -26.47 12.41 9.46
N THR A 194 -25.95 12.97 8.36
CA THR A 194 -24.51 13.06 8.13
C THR A 194 -23.81 13.93 9.17
N LEU A 195 -24.43 15.06 9.55
CA LEU A 195 -23.89 15.95 10.59
C LEU A 195 -23.87 15.27 11.96
N GLU A 196 -24.97 14.65 12.37
CA GLU A 196 -25.06 13.94 13.65
C GLU A 196 -24.04 12.82 13.75
N GLU A 197 -23.92 12.03 12.68
CA GLU A 197 -22.94 10.95 12.60
C GLU A 197 -21.51 11.50 12.73
N ALA A 198 -21.14 12.52 11.95
CA ALA A 198 -19.81 13.11 12.01
C ALA A 198 -19.48 13.71 13.37
N MET A 199 -20.43 14.45 13.97
CA MET A 199 -20.25 15.04 15.30
C MET A 199 -20.13 14.01 16.41
N SER A 200 -20.76 12.83 16.29
CA SER A 200 -20.66 11.75 17.25
C SER A 200 -19.22 11.23 17.45
N TYR A 201 -18.37 11.44 16.45
CA TYR A 201 -16.96 11.05 16.50
C TYR A 201 -16.02 12.12 17.06
N ALA A 202 -16.44 13.37 17.13
CA ALA A 202 -15.57 14.51 17.49
C ALA A 202 -14.86 14.32 18.83
N GLU A 203 -15.61 14.07 19.91
CA GLU A 203 -15.02 13.90 21.26
C GLU A 203 -14.16 12.64 21.38
N ARG A 204 -14.47 11.61 20.61
CA ARG A 204 -13.69 10.36 20.60
C ARG A 204 -12.37 10.51 19.84
N LEU A 205 -12.33 11.32 18.79
CA LEU A 205 -11.11 11.62 18.00
C LEU A 205 -10.18 12.56 18.74
N LYS A 206 -10.72 13.53 19.46
CA LYS A 206 -9.97 14.63 20.11
C LYS A 206 -8.70 14.23 20.86
N PRO A 207 -8.68 13.16 21.70
CA PRO A 207 -7.47 12.75 22.41
C PRO A 207 -6.34 12.21 21.50
N MET A 208 -6.69 11.77 20.30
CA MET A 208 -5.75 11.20 19.32
C MET A 208 -5.23 12.24 18.33
N VAL A 209 -5.87 13.41 18.22
CA VAL A 209 -5.53 14.43 17.22
C VAL A 209 -4.34 15.27 17.67
N VAL A 210 -3.34 15.37 16.82
CA VAL A 210 -2.09 16.10 17.07
C VAL A 210 -1.57 16.76 15.79
N ASP A 211 -0.67 17.74 15.94
CA ASP A 211 0.23 18.17 14.87
C ASP A 211 1.27 17.07 14.61
N VAL A 212 0.99 16.21 13.64
CA VAL A 212 1.85 15.06 13.29
C VAL A 212 3.21 15.53 12.77
N SER A 213 3.27 16.61 12.01
CA SER A 213 4.53 17.15 11.50
C SER A 213 5.49 17.53 12.62
N SER A 214 5.00 18.30 13.61
CA SER A 214 5.79 18.68 14.79
C SER A 214 6.16 17.48 15.65
N ALA A 215 5.27 16.50 15.81
CA ALA A 215 5.52 15.30 16.59
C ALA A 215 6.62 14.43 15.95
N LEU A 216 6.59 14.24 14.61
CA LEU A 216 7.62 13.49 13.90
C LEU A 216 8.96 14.21 13.90
N TYR A 217 8.97 15.53 13.73
CA TYR A 217 10.19 16.32 13.86
C TYR A 217 10.83 16.16 15.24
N ALA A 218 10.05 16.25 16.30
CA ALA A 218 10.53 16.04 17.66
C ALA A 218 11.09 14.61 17.87
N ALA A 219 10.48 13.60 17.30
CA ALA A 219 10.95 12.23 17.36
C ALA A 219 12.32 12.07 16.64
N GLU A 220 12.49 12.68 15.46
CA GLU A 220 13.77 12.70 14.74
C GLU A 220 14.85 13.40 15.54
N GLN A 221 14.56 14.57 16.15
CA GLN A 221 15.53 15.29 17.01
C GLN A 221 15.91 14.47 18.25
N ALA A 222 15.02 13.59 18.73
CA ALA A 222 15.30 12.65 19.79
C ALA A 222 16.09 11.40 19.34
N GLY A 223 16.50 11.31 18.07
CA GLY A 223 17.24 10.18 17.51
C GLY A 223 16.42 8.91 17.36
N GLN A 224 15.09 9.03 17.26
CA GLN A 224 14.19 7.89 17.08
C GLN A 224 14.19 7.42 15.62
N ASN A 225 14.03 6.11 15.43
CA ASN A 225 13.82 5.51 14.12
C ASN A 225 12.33 5.58 13.76
N LEU A 226 12.02 6.18 12.60
CA LEU A 226 10.67 6.24 12.06
C LEU A 226 10.52 5.24 10.90
N LEU A 227 9.39 4.54 10.86
CA LEU A 227 9.03 3.61 9.80
C LEU A 227 7.80 4.15 9.05
N PHE A 228 7.97 4.54 7.80
CA PHE A 228 6.89 5.02 6.95
C PHE A 228 6.29 3.83 6.19
N GLU A 229 5.02 3.56 6.46
CA GLU A 229 4.27 2.43 5.92
C GLU A 229 3.41 2.88 4.75
N GLY A 230 3.82 2.52 3.52
CA GLY A 230 3.05 2.74 2.32
C GLY A 230 1.92 1.71 2.14
N ALA A 231 0.89 2.10 1.43
CA ALA A 231 -0.20 1.23 0.99
C ALA A 231 -0.23 1.16 -0.54
N GLN A 232 -0.94 0.19 -1.11
CA GLN A 232 -0.98 -0.10 -2.53
C GLN A 232 0.42 -0.37 -3.10
N GLY A 233 0.75 0.08 -4.31
CA GLY A 233 2.05 -0.11 -4.95
C GLY A 233 2.32 0.97 -5.99
N THR A 234 3.57 1.11 -6.42
CA THR A 234 4.04 2.16 -7.33
C THR A 234 3.25 2.18 -8.65
N LEU A 235 2.90 1.01 -9.19
CA LEU A 235 2.17 0.92 -10.46
C LEU A 235 0.66 1.21 -10.33
N LEU A 236 0.18 1.45 -9.09
CA LEU A 236 -1.15 1.99 -8.76
C LEU A 236 -1.11 3.49 -8.38
N ASP A 237 0.05 4.14 -8.42
CA ASP A 237 0.17 5.57 -8.12
C ASP A 237 -0.63 6.40 -9.13
N ILE A 238 -1.32 7.46 -8.64
CA ILE A 238 -2.19 8.31 -9.48
C ILE A 238 -1.44 8.98 -10.63
N ASP A 239 -0.17 9.35 -10.44
CA ASP A 239 0.64 10.07 -11.44
C ASP A 239 1.57 9.13 -12.23
N HIS A 240 2.07 8.08 -11.59
CA HIS A 240 3.14 7.23 -12.12
C HIS A 240 2.69 5.80 -12.48
N GLY A 241 1.49 5.42 -12.07
CA GLY A 241 0.94 4.10 -12.33
C GLY A 241 0.32 3.95 -13.72
N THR A 242 -0.39 2.85 -13.91
CA THR A 242 -1.10 2.51 -15.16
C THR A 242 -2.45 3.23 -15.25
N TYR A 243 -2.41 4.58 -15.23
CA TYR A 243 -3.60 5.44 -15.31
C TYR A 243 -4.45 5.11 -16.54
N PRO A 244 -5.80 5.04 -16.47
CA PRO A 244 -6.64 5.39 -15.30
C PRO A 244 -6.87 4.25 -14.29
N TYR A 245 -6.26 3.09 -14.47
CA TYR A 245 -6.43 1.91 -13.61
C TYR A 245 -5.47 1.97 -12.41
N VAL A 246 -5.68 2.95 -11.56
CA VAL A 246 -4.84 3.31 -10.41
C VAL A 246 -5.69 3.64 -9.17
N THR A 247 -5.04 3.76 -8.00
CA THR A 247 -5.67 4.38 -6.82
C THR A 247 -5.63 5.90 -6.94
N SER A 248 -6.38 6.61 -6.10
CA SER A 248 -6.47 8.08 -6.14
C SER A 248 -5.41 8.77 -5.28
N SER A 249 -4.41 8.05 -4.82
CA SER A 249 -3.32 8.61 -4.00
C SER A 249 -1.95 8.40 -4.65
N ASN A 250 -0.97 9.21 -4.24
CA ASN A 250 0.42 8.95 -4.57
C ASN A 250 0.97 7.85 -3.65
N CYS A 251 1.39 6.74 -4.26
CA CYS A 251 1.94 5.55 -3.58
C CYS A 251 3.47 5.52 -3.57
N VAL A 252 4.09 6.50 -4.23
CA VAL A 252 5.55 6.62 -4.35
C VAL A 252 6.19 7.13 -3.06
N ALA A 253 7.46 6.80 -2.85
CA ALA A 253 8.19 7.12 -1.63
C ALA A 253 8.24 8.62 -1.31
N GLY A 254 8.32 9.49 -2.33
CA GLY A 254 8.32 10.95 -2.14
C GLY A 254 7.07 11.46 -1.41
N ASN A 255 5.95 10.75 -1.52
CA ASN A 255 4.72 11.12 -0.80
C ASN A 255 4.80 10.82 0.71
N ALA A 256 5.76 10.05 1.19
CA ALA A 256 5.97 9.88 2.62
C ALA A 256 6.28 11.23 3.30
N ALA A 257 7.06 12.09 2.64
CA ALA A 257 7.32 13.44 3.11
C ALA A 257 6.05 14.32 3.09
N ALA A 258 5.41 14.47 1.92
CA ALA A 258 4.23 15.31 1.77
C ALA A 258 3.02 14.83 2.60
N GLY A 259 2.83 13.51 2.70
CA GLY A 259 1.68 12.89 3.38
C GLY A 259 1.81 12.75 4.88
N SER A 260 2.99 13.02 5.45
CA SER A 260 3.23 13.03 6.91
C SER A 260 3.74 14.36 7.44
N GLY A 261 4.23 15.25 6.56
CA GLY A 261 4.75 16.56 6.93
C GLY A 261 6.21 16.58 7.38
N VAL A 262 6.99 15.53 7.10
CA VAL A 262 8.46 15.55 7.29
C VAL A 262 9.16 16.12 6.07
N GLY A 263 10.44 16.54 6.24
CA GLY A 263 11.28 16.97 5.10
C GLY A 263 11.66 15.80 4.18
N PRO A 264 11.97 16.06 2.90
CA PRO A 264 12.43 15.00 1.99
C PRO A 264 13.74 14.31 2.43
N ASP A 265 14.59 15.00 3.17
CA ASP A 265 15.86 14.51 3.74
C ASP A 265 15.65 13.49 4.87
N SER A 266 14.44 13.44 5.43
CA SER A 266 14.00 12.40 6.38
C SER A 266 13.84 11.02 5.73
N LEU A 267 13.83 10.91 4.40
CA LEU A 267 13.64 9.65 3.67
C LEU A 267 14.97 8.94 3.41
N GLN A 268 15.65 8.47 4.45
CA GLN A 268 17.05 8.02 4.38
C GLN A 268 17.25 6.64 3.78
N TYR A 269 16.28 5.72 3.96
CA TYR A 269 16.32 4.40 3.33
C TYR A 269 14.95 4.05 2.76
N ILE A 270 14.91 3.75 1.49
CA ILE A 270 13.66 3.39 0.80
C ILE A 270 13.71 1.92 0.41
N LEU A 271 12.89 1.09 1.08
CA LEU A 271 12.78 -0.34 0.84
C LEU A 271 11.61 -0.64 -0.09
N GLY A 272 11.92 -1.18 -1.27
CA GLY A 272 10.92 -1.63 -2.23
C GLY A 272 10.51 -3.08 -1.98
N ILE A 273 9.24 -3.31 -1.66
CA ILE A 273 8.70 -4.66 -1.51
C ILE A 273 8.25 -5.17 -2.88
N THR A 274 8.82 -6.28 -3.30
CA THR A 274 8.62 -6.90 -4.59
C THR A 274 8.24 -8.36 -4.40
N LYS A 275 7.08 -8.78 -4.87
CA LYS A 275 6.70 -10.20 -4.88
C LYS A 275 7.51 -10.92 -5.95
N ALA A 276 7.93 -12.16 -5.71
CA ALA A 276 8.71 -12.98 -6.65
C ALA A 276 7.96 -13.32 -7.95
N TYR A 277 6.71 -12.91 -8.06
CA TYR A 277 5.85 -12.92 -9.25
C TYR A 277 4.95 -11.69 -9.21
N CYS A 278 4.18 -11.42 -10.26
CA CYS A 278 3.27 -10.28 -10.28
C CYS A 278 1.83 -10.68 -10.00
N THR A 279 1.10 -9.80 -9.31
CA THR A 279 -0.35 -9.91 -9.14
C THR A 279 -1.01 -8.57 -9.35
N ARG A 280 -2.26 -8.58 -9.84
CA ARG A 280 -3.07 -7.39 -10.00
C ARG A 280 -4.53 -7.66 -9.64
N VAL A 281 -5.18 -6.71 -8.97
CA VAL A 281 -6.63 -6.69 -8.74
C VAL A 281 -7.25 -5.65 -9.66
N GLY A 282 -8.41 -5.98 -10.25
CA GLY A 282 -9.16 -5.06 -11.11
C GLY A 282 -8.63 -4.95 -12.53
N ALA A 283 -9.20 -3.99 -13.27
CA ALA A 283 -8.91 -3.78 -14.68
C ALA A 283 -7.53 -3.15 -14.91
N GLY A 284 -7.15 -3.07 -16.19
CA GLY A 284 -5.93 -2.42 -16.66
C GLY A 284 -4.86 -3.40 -17.17
N PRO A 285 -3.83 -2.88 -17.84
CA PRO A 285 -2.82 -3.68 -18.54
C PRO A 285 -1.89 -4.39 -17.54
N PHE A 286 -1.47 -5.61 -17.94
CA PHE A 286 -0.58 -6.45 -17.16
C PHE A 286 0.28 -7.28 -18.15
N PRO A 287 1.44 -6.77 -18.60
CA PRO A 287 2.21 -7.38 -19.69
C PRO A 287 2.61 -8.84 -19.44
N SER A 288 3.05 -9.18 -18.22
CA SER A 288 3.47 -10.55 -17.86
C SER A 288 2.33 -11.45 -17.39
N GLU A 289 1.06 -11.08 -17.62
CA GLU A 289 -0.12 -11.80 -17.19
C GLU A 289 -0.25 -13.19 -17.82
N LEU A 290 -0.50 -14.18 -16.97
CA LEU A 290 -0.75 -15.57 -17.33
C LEU A 290 -2.19 -16.01 -17.02
N TYR A 291 -2.74 -15.53 -15.91
CA TYR A 291 -4.05 -15.94 -15.42
C TYR A 291 -4.90 -14.76 -14.99
N ASP A 292 -6.13 -14.75 -15.47
CA ASP A 292 -7.22 -13.89 -15.04
C ASP A 292 -8.48 -14.74 -14.86
N PHE A 293 -9.02 -14.78 -13.65
CA PHE A 293 -10.20 -15.58 -13.30
C PHE A 293 -11.40 -15.27 -14.20
N ASP A 294 -11.59 -14.00 -14.56
CA ASP A 294 -12.73 -13.53 -15.35
C ASP A 294 -12.48 -13.58 -16.88
N ASN A 295 -11.27 -13.95 -17.31
CA ASN A 295 -10.89 -13.95 -18.73
C ASN A 295 -10.55 -15.35 -19.25
N PRO A 296 -11.43 -15.99 -20.06
CA PRO A 296 -11.18 -17.33 -20.63
C PRO A 296 -9.93 -17.43 -21.50
N ALA A 297 -9.44 -16.32 -22.05
CA ALA A 297 -8.20 -16.30 -22.84
C ALA A 297 -6.92 -16.29 -22.01
N LYS A 298 -7.02 -16.11 -20.70
CA LYS A 298 -5.92 -16.02 -19.74
C LYS A 298 -6.05 -17.12 -18.68
N GLN A 299 -5.85 -18.39 -19.10
CA GLN A 299 -6.02 -19.59 -18.27
C GLN A 299 -4.78 -20.48 -18.32
N ASP A 300 -3.58 -19.88 -18.28
CA ASP A 300 -2.32 -20.59 -18.23
C ASP A 300 -2.15 -21.37 -16.93
N GLN A 301 -1.70 -22.62 -16.99
CA GLN A 301 -1.57 -23.51 -15.85
C GLN A 301 -0.55 -23.00 -14.81
N VAL A 302 0.50 -22.32 -15.26
CA VAL A 302 1.46 -21.66 -14.37
C VAL A 302 0.79 -20.52 -13.58
N GLY A 303 0.01 -19.70 -14.28
CA GLY A 303 -0.73 -18.61 -13.64
C GLY A 303 -1.75 -19.11 -12.63
N ILE A 304 -2.50 -20.16 -12.95
CA ILE A 304 -3.44 -20.82 -12.04
C ILE A 304 -2.70 -21.33 -10.79
N ARG A 305 -1.58 -22.04 -10.97
CA ARG A 305 -0.76 -22.53 -9.86
C ARG A 305 -0.22 -21.40 -8.97
N LEU A 306 0.24 -20.29 -9.56
CA LEU A 306 0.64 -19.09 -8.80
C LEU A 306 -0.51 -18.55 -7.95
N ALA A 307 -1.73 -18.51 -8.48
CA ALA A 307 -2.92 -18.06 -7.76
C ALA A 307 -3.30 -18.99 -6.60
N GLU A 308 -3.29 -20.30 -6.82
CA GLU A 308 -3.67 -21.31 -5.83
C GLU A 308 -2.65 -21.43 -4.70
N VAL A 309 -1.37 -21.66 -5.02
CA VAL A 309 -0.29 -21.79 -4.04
C VAL A 309 -0.06 -20.48 -3.30
N GLY A 310 -0.08 -19.37 -4.03
CA GLY A 310 0.04 -18.02 -3.48
C GLY A 310 -1.18 -17.57 -2.68
N LYS A 311 -2.31 -18.30 -2.73
CA LYS A 311 -3.60 -17.90 -2.11
C LYS A 311 -3.97 -16.47 -2.52
N GLU A 312 -3.98 -16.21 -3.83
CA GLU A 312 -4.10 -14.87 -4.38
C GLU A 312 -5.57 -14.41 -4.45
N PHE A 313 -6.09 -14.08 -3.26
CA PHE A 313 -7.40 -13.45 -3.07
C PHE A 313 -7.24 -12.16 -2.26
N GLY A 314 -7.99 -11.13 -2.62
CA GLY A 314 -7.96 -9.84 -1.91
C GLY A 314 -8.39 -10.01 -0.45
N SER A 315 -7.52 -9.62 0.50
CA SER A 315 -7.77 -9.76 1.94
C SER A 315 -8.98 -8.97 2.44
N VAL A 316 -9.38 -7.94 1.70
CA VAL A 316 -10.50 -7.03 2.05
C VAL A 316 -11.75 -7.31 1.23
N THR A 317 -11.60 -7.56 -0.07
CA THR A 317 -12.73 -7.72 -1.01
C THR A 317 -13.01 -9.17 -1.38
N GLY A 318 -12.10 -10.12 -1.07
CA GLY A 318 -12.18 -11.51 -1.49
C GLY A 318 -12.02 -11.73 -3.00
N ARG A 319 -11.80 -10.66 -3.79
CA ARG A 319 -11.65 -10.77 -5.25
C ARG A 319 -10.41 -11.57 -5.61
N PRO A 320 -10.48 -12.49 -6.60
CA PRO A 320 -9.31 -13.18 -7.11
C PRO A 320 -8.34 -12.17 -7.73
N ARG A 321 -7.05 -12.44 -7.59
CA ARG A 321 -5.98 -11.65 -8.20
C ARG A 321 -5.55 -12.31 -9.51
N ARG A 322 -5.37 -11.50 -10.52
CA ARG A 322 -4.70 -11.87 -11.76
C ARG A 322 -3.23 -12.14 -11.45
N THR A 323 -2.62 -13.14 -12.07
CA THR A 323 -1.24 -13.55 -11.78
C THR A 323 -0.39 -13.63 -13.04
N GLY A 324 0.91 -13.41 -12.89
CA GLY A 324 1.88 -13.50 -13.96
C GLY A 324 3.32 -13.57 -13.45
N TRP A 325 4.28 -13.80 -14.35
CA TRP A 325 5.69 -13.83 -14.00
C TRP A 325 6.20 -12.49 -13.47
N LEU A 326 7.29 -12.51 -12.70
CA LEU A 326 7.93 -11.30 -12.22
C LEU A 326 8.37 -10.43 -13.39
N ASP A 327 7.97 -9.16 -13.34
CA ASP A 327 8.27 -8.14 -14.34
C ASP A 327 9.37 -7.20 -13.82
N ALA A 328 10.63 -7.55 -14.17
CA ALA A 328 11.79 -6.77 -13.76
C ALA A 328 11.93 -5.45 -14.56
N ALA A 329 11.36 -5.36 -15.75
CA ALA A 329 11.32 -4.10 -16.49
C ALA A 329 10.35 -3.08 -15.86
N ALA A 330 9.20 -3.56 -15.34
CA ALA A 330 8.32 -2.75 -14.50
C ALA A 330 8.99 -2.38 -13.17
N LEU A 331 9.75 -3.31 -12.57
CA LEU A 331 10.51 -3.04 -11.34
C LEU A 331 11.55 -1.93 -11.56
N LYS A 332 12.26 -1.89 -12.69
CA LYS A 332 13.16 -0.77 -13.05
C LYS A 332 12.44 0.57 -13.03
N ARG A 333 11.23 0.64 -13.58
CA ARG A 333 10.42 1.88 -13.52
C ARG A 333 10.13 2.28 -12.08
N SER A 334 9.75 1.33 -11.24
CA SER A 334 9.49 1.58 -9.81
C SER A 334 10.74 2.07 -9.07
N ILE A 335 11.91 1.49 -9.37
CA ILE A 335 13.19 1.91 -8.80
C ILE A 335 13.53 3.35 -9.17
N GLN A 336 13.37 3.72 -10.45
CA GLN A 336 13.63 5.08 -10.93
C GLN A 336 12.77 6.13 -10.23
N ILE A 337 11.47 5.84 -10.08
CA ILE A 337 10.50 6.79 -9.51
C ILE A 337 10.72 6.96 -8.00
N ASN A 338 11.04 5.88 -7.30
CA ASN A 338 11.11 5.88 -5.84
C ASN A 338 12.52 6.15 -5.29
N GLY A 339 13.57 6.03 -6.10
CA GLY A 339 14.95 6.12 -5.62
C GLY A 339 15.27 5.02 -4.61
N LEU A 340 14.90 3.76 -4.88
CA LEU A 340 15.03 2.65 -3.93
C LEU A 340 16.48 2.48 -3.45
N SER A 341 16.63 2.23 -2.15
CA SER A 341 17.90 1.86 -1.51
C SER A 341 18.16 0.35 -1.62
N GLY A 342 17.11 -0.45 -1.50
CA GLY A 342 17.19 -1.90 -1.58
C GLY A 342 15.81 -2.53 -1.83
N LEU A 343 15.83 -3.83 -2.11
CA LEU A 343 14.64 -4.64 -2.40
C LEU A 343 14.37 -5.64 -1.27
N CYS A 344 13.11 -5.91 -1.03
CA CYS A 344 12.67 -7.07 -0.26
C CYS A 344 11.86 -7.97 -1.18
N ILE A 345 12.38 -9.16 -1.49
CA ILE A 345 11.66 -10.14 -2.31
C ILE A 345 10.75 -10.96 -1.41
N THR A 346 9.47 -11.03 -1.74
CA THR A 346 8.46 -11.75 -0.95
C THR A 346 7.88 -12.94 -1.72
N LYS A 347 7.34 -13.91 -0.98
CA LYS A 347 6.66 -15.09 -1.54
C LYS A 347 7.54 -15.92 -2.51
N LEU A 348 8.83 -16.04 -2.20
CA LEU A 348 9.74 -16.87 -2.98
C LEU A 348 9.30 -18.35 -2.96
N ASP A 349 8.78 -18.79 -1.83
CA ASP A 349 8.25 -20.13 -1.57
C ASP A 349 7.13 -20.57 -2.52
N VAL A 350 6.38 -19.63 -3.08
CA VAL A 350 5.33 -19.90 -4.08
C VAL A 350 5.91 -20.44 -5.39
N LEU A 351 7.18 -20.15 -5.67
CA LEU A 351 7.87 -20.64 -6.86
C LEU A 351 8.48 -22.04 -6.68
N ASP A 352 8.38 -22.65 -5.49
CA ASP A 352 8.90 -24.00 -5.24
C ASP A 352 8.24 -25.03 -6.16
N GLY A 353 9.07 -25.90 -6.75
CA GLY A 353 8.62 -27.00 -7.60
C GLY A 353 8.11 -26.65 -8.99
N PHE A 354 8.35 -25.42 -9.49
CA PHE A 354 8.26 -25.13 -10.92
C PHE A 354 9.46 -25.73 -11.66
N GLU A 355 9.24 -26.25 -12.87
CA GLU A 355 10.34 -26.75 -13.72
C GLU A 355 11.11 -25.59 -14.34
N THR A 356 10.40 -24.56 -14.77
CA THR A 356 10.95 -23.34 -15.38
C THR A 356 10.31 -22.12 -14.72
N ILE A 357 11.12 -21.13 -14.39
CA ILE A 357 10.71 -19.83 -13.88
C ILE A 357 11.14 -18.78 -14.89
N ARG A 358 10.26 -17.84 -15.21
CA ARG A 358 10.54 -16.78 -16.18
C ARG A 358 10.65 -15.42 -15.50
N LEU A 359 11.61 -14.63 -15.96
CA LEU A 359 11.80 -13.23 -15.56
C LEU A 359 11.57 -12.34 -16.79
N CYS A 360 10.59 -11.45 -16.73
CA CYS A 360 10.41 -10.44 -17.78
C CYS A 360 11.48 -9.36 -17.62
N VAL A 361 12.40 -9.28 -18.59
CA VAL A 361 13.55 -8.36 -18.55
C VAL A 361 13.37 -7.15 -19.46
N GLY A 362 12.34 -7.12 -20.29
CA GLY A 362 12.04 -6.06 -21.23
C GLY A 362 10.76 -6.32 -21.99
N TYR A 363 10.48 -5.47 -22.97
CA TYR A 363 9.30 -5.58 -23.81
C TYR A 363 9.65 -5.34 -25.30
N GLN A 364 8.88 -5.97 -26.17
CA GLN A 364 8.76 -5.54 -27.56
C GLN A 364 7.52 -4.64 -27.67
N LEU A 365 7.68 -3.42 -28.17
CA LEU A 365 6.60 -2.45 -28.37
C LEU A 365 6.77 -1.75 -29.72
N ASP A 366 5.80 -1.93 -30.63
CA ASP A 366 5.78 -1.27 -31.95
C ASP A 366 7.11 -1.39 -32.73
N GLY A 367 7.75 -2.55 -32.67
CA GLY A 367 9.03 -2.84 -33.33
C GLY A 367 10.28 -2.36 -32.56
N GLN A 368 10.12 -1.80 -31.38
CA GLN A 368 11.23 -1.35 -30.53
C GLN A 368 11.33 -2.20 -29.27
N GLN A 369 12.55 -2.53 -28.87
CA GLN A 369 12.81 -3.17 -27.60
C GLN A 369 12.96 -2.13 -26.50
N LEU A 370 12.23 -2.32 -25.40
CA LEU A 370 12.28 -1.48 -24.20
C LEU A 370 12.78 -2.31 -23.01
N ASP A 371 13.61 -1.74 -22.18
CA ASP A 371 14.12 -2.36 -20.95
C ASP A 371 13.46 -1.80 -19.67
N VAL A 372 12.50 -0.88 -19.85
CA VAL A 372 11.74 -0.23 -18.76
C VAL A 372 10.27 -0.11 -19.19
N LEU A 373 9.34 -0.31 -18.26
CA LEU A 373 7.90 -0.16 -18.53
C LEU A 373 7.57 1.23 -19.11
N PRO A 374 6.90 1.34 -20.25
CA PRO A 374 6.47 2.62 -20.80
C PRO A 374 5.39 3.30 -19.94
N ARG A 375 5.05 4.55 -20.24
CA ARG A 375 3.96 5.27 -19.57
C ARG A 375 2.66 5.15 -20.37
N GLY A 376 1.55 5.19 -19.64
CA GLY A 376 0.19 5.15 -20.22
C GLY A 376 -0.31 3.72 -20.43
N ALA A 377 -1.59 3.51 -20.10
CA ALA A 377 -2.20 2.18 -20.15
C ALA A 377 -2.20 1.58 -21.55
N GLU A 378 -2.38 2.40 -22.57
CA GLU A 378 -2.41 1.97 -23.99
C GLU A 378 -1.06 1.42 -24.46
N ALA A 379 0.04 2.10 -24.12
CA ALA A 379 1.38 1.61 -24.46
C ALA A 379 1.71 0.34 -23.68
N VAL A 380 1.39 0.31 -22.39
CA VAL A 380 1.61 -0.88 -21.54
C VAL A 380 0.79 -2.08 -22.03
N ALA A 381 -0.44 -1.85 -22.50
CA ALA A 381 -1.29 -2.94 -23.03
C ALA A 381 -0.76 -3.59 -24.32
N ARG A 382 0.05 -2.87 -25.09
CA ARG A 382 0.69 -3.40 -26.32
C ARG A 382 2.07 -4.00 -26.09
N CYS A 383 2.59 -3.91 -24.86
CA CYS A 383 3.87 -4.51 -24.53
C CYS A 383 3.82 -6.03 -24.61
N GLU A 384 4.70 -6.60 -25.41
CA GLU A 384 4.96 -8.05 -25.45
C GLU A 384 6.19 -8.34 -24.57
N PRO A 385 6.07 -9.14 -23.50
CA PRO A 385 7.17 -9.35 -22.58
C PRO A 385 8.29 -10.18 -23.20
N ILE A 386 9.53 -9.77 -22.94
CA ILE A 386 10.74 -10.51 -23.28
C ILE A 386 11.20 -11.23 -22.02
N TYR A 387 11.29 -12.55 -22.08
CA TYR A 387 11.62 -13.38 -20.93
C TYR A 387 13.03 -13.97 -21.00
N GLU A 388 13.65 -14.08 -19.83
CA GLU A 388 14.75 -15.00 -19.55
C GLU A 388 14.21 -16.20 -18.78
N ASP A 389 14.59 -17.41 -19.20
CA ASP A 389 14.16 -18.66 -18.56
C ASP A 389 15.22 -19.15 -17.57
N PHE A 390 14.77 -19.55 -16.39
CA PHE A 390 15.58 -20.10 -15.30
C PHE A 390 15.10 -21.51 -14.99
N PRO A 391 16.01 -22.47 -14.73
CA PRO A 391 15.62 -23.75 -14.17
C PRO A 391 15.01 -23.51 -12.78
N GLY A 392 13.87 -24.12 -12.54
CA GLY A 392 13.32 -24.18 -11.18
C GLY A 392 14.20 -25.00 -10.26
N TRP A 393 13.93 -24.95 -8.98
CA TRP A 393 14.73 -25.66 -7.97
C TRP A 393 14.02 -26.88 -7.42
N LYS A 394 14.83 -27.89 -7.07
CA LYS A 394 14.39 -29.06 -6.32
C LYS A 394 14.48 -28.75 -4.82
N GLY A 395 13.45 -29.11 -4.07
CA GLY A 395 13.36 -28.79 -2.65
C GLY A 395 12.49 -27.57 -2.38
N THR A 396 12.55 -27.07 -1.17
CA THR A 396 11.73 -25.95 -0.73
C THR A 396 12.59 -24.77 -0.31
N THR A 397 12.08 -23.56 -0.57
CA THR A 397 12.60 -22.32 0.00
C THR A 397 11.81 -21.91 1.24
N PHE A 398 10.68 -22.59 1.52
CA PHE A 398 9.80 -22.28 2.64
C PHE A 398 10.52 -22.35 3.98
N GLY A 399 10.43 -21.29 4.77
CA GLY A 399 10.99 -21.22 6.12
C GLY A 399 12.51 -21.07 6.21
N ILE A 400 13.22 -20.98 5.08
CA ILE A 400 14.68 -20.78 5.09
C ILE A 400 15.01 -19.37 5.59
N ARG A 401 15.99 -19.26 6.51
CA ARG A 401 16.40 -18.02 7.18
C ARG A 401 17.83 -17.59 6.85
N GLU A 402 18.57 -18.41 6.12
CA GLU A 402 19.96 -18.20 5.77
C GLU A 402 20.13 -18.29 4.25
N TRP A 403 20.87 -17.35 3.65
CA TRP A 403 21.09 -17.29 2.21
C TRP A 403 21.72 -18.58 1.64
N ASP A 404 22.75 -19.08 2.32
CA ASP A 404 23.51 -20.25 1.85
C ASP A 404 22.72 -21.57 1.95
N LYS A 405 21.55 -21.55 2.58
CA LYS A 405 20.63 -22.69 2.64
C LYS A 405 19.62 -22.72 1.50
N LEU A 406 19.49 -21.61 0.76
CA LEU A 406 18.63 -21.57 -0.42
C LEU A 406 19.19 -22.52 -1.51
N PRO A 407 18.31 -23.17 -2.29
CA PRO A 407 18.74 -23.86 -3.51
C PRO A 407 19.56 -22.93 -4.42
N ILE A 408 20.60 -23.47 -5.05
CA ILE A 408 21.52 -22.66 -5.87
C ILE A 408 20.80 -21.97 -7.04
N GLU A 409 19.78 -22.62 -7.61
CA GLU A 409 18.95 -22.05 -8.68
C GLU A 409 18.14 -20.86 -8.16
N ALA A 410 17.61 -20.93 -6.95
CA ALA A 410 16.91 -19.82 -6.31
C ALA A 410 17.86 -18.63 -6.05
N GLN A 411 19.09 -18.90 -5.58
CA GLN A 411 20.11 -17.87 -5.42
C GLN A 411 20.44 -17.20 -6.77
N LYS A 412 20.63 -17.98 -7.84
CA LYS A 412 20.91 -17.46 -9.19
C LYS A 412 19.76 -16.59 -9.70
N PHE A 413 18.52 -17.02 -9.51
CA PHE A 413 17.33 -16.24 -9.87
C PHE A 413 17.28 -14.90 -9.12
N LEU A 414 17.50 -14.92 -7.80
CA LEU A 414 17.53 -13.70 -6.98
C LEU A 414 18.69 -12.75 -7.39
N ARG A 415 19.89 -13.30 -7.66
CA ARG A 415 21.02 -12.48 -8.17
C ARG A 415 20.70 -11.86 -9.52
N ARG A 416 20.02 -12.58 -10.40
CA ARG A 416 19.62 -12.00 -11.69
C ARG A 416 18.61 -10.87 -11.53
N ILE A 417 17.69 -10.95 -10.56
CA ILE A 417 16.80 -9.83 -10.22
C ILE A 417 17.62 -8.61 -9.79
N GLU A 418 18.64 -8.77 -8.93
CA GLU A 418 19.53 -7.66 -8.52
C GLU A 418 20.23 -7.02 -9.71
N GLU A 419 20.79 -7.84 -10.62
CA GLU A 419 21.50 -7.36 -11.81
C GLU A 419 20.57 -6.57 -12.74
N VAL A 420 19.41 -7.13 -13.08
CA VAL A 420 18.43 -6.46 -13.96
C VAL A 420 17.90 -5.18 -13.31
N ALA A 421 17.59 -5.23 -12.03
CA ALA A 421 17.07 -4.11 -11.27
C ALA A 421 18.13 -3.03 -10.97
N GLY A 422 19.39 -3.41 -10.89
CA GLY A 422 20.49 -2.50 -10.50
C GLY A 422 20.40 -2.04 -9.04
N LYS A 423 19.79 -2.85 -8.17
CA LYS A 423 19.62 -2.58 -6.73
C LYS A 423 19.78 -3.87 -5.92
N PRO A 424 20.44 -3.79 -4.74
CA PRO A 424 20.65 -4.95 -3.90
C PRO A 424 19.34 -5.47 -3.30
N ILE A 425 19.24 -6.77 -3.13
CA ILE A 425 18.23 -7.40 -2.31
C ILE A 425 18.69 -7.32 -0.84
N ALA A 426 17.98 -6.56 -0.04
CA ALA A 426 18.24 -6.40 1.39
C ALA A 426 17.59 -7.52 2.21
N MET A 427 16.45 -8.05 1.75
CA MET A 427 15.68 -9.06 2.46
C MET A 427 15.00 -10.03 1.49
N VAL A 428 14.84 -11.30 1.93
CA VAL A 428 14.01 -12.29 1.21
C VAL A 428 13.04 -12.93 2.19
N SER A 429 11.75 -12.83 1.92
CA SER A 429 10.71 -13.48 2.70
C SER A 429 10.40 -14.86 2.08
N THR A 430 10.57 -15.90 2.87
CA THR A 430 10.47 -17.31 2.48
C THR A 430 9.25 -18.03 3.03
N GLY A 431 8.33 -17.31 3.69
CA GLY A 431 7.09 -17.84 4.23
C GLY A 431 6.26 -16.76 4.91
N PRO A 432 5.08 -17.09 5.45
CA PRO A 432 4.15 -16.13 6.04
C PRO A 432 4.55 -15.60 7.41
N GLU A 433 5.30 -16.39 8.21
CA GLU A 433 5.70 -16.03 9.55
C GLU A 433 6.77 -14.95 9.56
N ARG A 434 6.76 -14.12 10.63
CA ARG A 434 7.71 -13.00 10.81
C ARG A 434 9.16 -13.43 10.62
N ASP A 435 9.56 -14.52 11.24
CA ASP A 435 10.94 -15.00 11.28
C ASP A 435 11.38 -15.76 10.02
N GLU A 436 10.47 -16.08 9.11
CA GLU A 436 10.76 -16.73 7.84
C GLU A 436 11.29 -15.71 6.84
N THR A 437 12.42 -15.08 7.20
CA THR A 437 13.01 -13.97 6.45
C THR A 437 14.54 -14.09 6.48
N ILE A 438 15.16 -14.04 5.31
CA ILE A 438 16.60 -13.90 5.15
C ILE A 438 16.93 -12.41 5.15
N LEU A 439 17.81 -11.97 6.05
CA LEU A 439 18.30 -10.60 6.13
C LEU A 439 19.71 -10.53 5.55
N LEU A 440 19.88 -9.78 4.44
CA LEU A 440 21.18 -9.54 3.81
C LEU A 440 21.73 -8.15 4.16
N GLN A 441 20.85 -7.15 4.26
CA GLN A 441 21.19 -5.81 4.70
C GLN A 441 20.09 -5.26 5.59
N HIS A 442 20.46 -4.70 6.73
CA HIS A 442 19.48 -4.18 7.67
C HIS A 442 19.09 -2.73 7.33
N PRO A 443 17.81 -2.41 7.01
CA PRO A 443 17.39 -1.07 6.57
C PRO A 443 17.69 0.05 7.57
N PHE A 444 17.59 -0.22 8.88
CA PHE A 444 17.89 0.75 9.95
C PHE A 444 19.35 0.83 10.36
N LYS A 445 20.20 -0.11 9.90
CA LYS A 445 21.63 -0.11 10.20
C LYS A 445 22.36 0.16 8.88
N GLY A 446 23.13 1.21 8.83
CA GLY A 446 23.91 1.58 7.66
C GLY A 446 24.98 0.57 7.28
#